data_c546b36bab4e9da427f067b0af804ad7
#
_entry.id   c546b36bab4e9da427f067b0af804ad7
#
_cell.length_a   1.000
_cell.length_b   1.000
_cell.length_c   1.000
_cell.angle_alpha   90.00
_cell.angle_beta   90.00
_cell.angle_gamma   90.00
#
_symmetry.space_group_name_H-M   'P 1'
#
loop_
_entity.id
_entity.type
_entity.pdbx_description
1 polymer ?
#
loop_
_entity_poly.entity_id
_entity_poly.type
_entity_poly.pdbx_seq_one_letter_code
_entity_poly.pdbx_strand_id
1 'polypeptide(L)'
;MRLNIFYILLIALCGLYGCKNHQQPIIKENLNILPTIYPEYQGALLPVNIAPLNFKIQDEGDEWMIQIQGKGNPITITAHDAVEIPIKRWRQLLHQNQGGSLSITVSSRKKGEWYQYSPFTWDVSTDSIDSHLAYRLIEPTYANWNSMAICQRELSSFKETEIISNKKSGQNCINCHTFNQGNPNEMDMHMRKINAGTILIQGGACQKLNTKTPHTISNFVYPDWHPSGKQIAFSTNLTQMSFYDAHPKIIEVYDTQSDIVLYDISKNEVYTSPLLANANKLENFPFFSPDGKQLYFCTCDR
;
A
#
# COMPACT_ATOMS: atom_id res chain seq x y z
N MET A 1 -27.94 -18.01 53.96
CA MET A 1 -28.34 -16.59 53.80
C MET A 1 -27.18 -15.66 53.43
N ARG A 2 -25.90 -16.11 53.32
CA ARG A 2 -24.75 -15.27 52.94
C ARG A 2 -24.39 -15.31 51.44
N LEU A 3 -24.95 -16.25 50.67
CA LEU A 3 -24.61 -16.43 49.26
C LEU A 3 -25.38 -15.47 48.33
N ASN A 4 -26.57 -15.02 48.71
CA ASN A 4 -27.41 -14.14 47.88
C ASN A 4 -26.94 -12.66 47.86
N ILE A 5 -26.24 -12.21 48.92
CA ILE A 5 -25.76 -10.82 48.98
C ILE A 5 -24.58 -10.60 48.01
N PHE A 6 -23.74 -11.62 47.80
CA PHE A 6 -22.59 -11.54 46.90
C PHE A 6 -23.02 -11.46 45.42
N TYR A 7 -24.07 -12.18 45.03
CA TYR A 7 -24.65 -12.11 43.69
C TYR A 7 -25.34 -10.78 43.39
N ILE A 8 -26.01 -10.19 44.39
CA ILE A 8 -26.64 -8.87 44.26
C ILE A 8 -25.60 -7.76 44.13
N LEU A 9 -24.48 -7.86 44.86
CA LEU A 9 -23.36 -6.91 44.74
C LEU A 9 -22.63 -7.05 43.36
N LEU A 10 -22.50 -8.27 42.83
CA LEU A 10 -21.88 -8.50 41.50
C LEU A 10 -22.76 -7.95 40.37
N ILE A 11 -24.07 -8.07 40.45
CA ILE A 11 -25.02 -7.53 39.47
C ILE A 11 -25.07 -6.00 39.54
N ALA A 12 -24.94 -5.41 40.73
CA ALA A 12 -24.88 -3.96 40.90
C ALA A 12 -23.58 -3.34 40.39
N LEU A 13 -22.45 -4.08 40.40
CA LEU A 13 -21.19 -3.62 39.81
C LEU A 13 -21.20 -3.69 38.27
N CYS A 14 -21.91 -4.64 37.66
CA CYS A 14 -22.04 -4.71 36.20
C CYS A 14 -22.95 -3.62 35.61
N GLY A 15 -23.84 -3.01 36.44
CA GLY A 15 -24.73 -1.92 36.00
C GLY A 15 -24.06 -0.53 35.90
N LEU A 16 -22.80 -0.39 36.31
CA LEU A 16 -22.08 0.90 36.29
C LEU A 16 -21.20 1.10 35.07
N TYR A 17 -21.11 0.13 34.16
CA TYR A 17 -20.58 0.36 32.79
C TYR A 17 -21.67 0.97 31.92
N GLY A 18 -22.25 2.08 32.36
CA GLY A 18 -23.15 2.89 31.55
C GLY A 18 -22.38 3.36 30.30
N CYS A 19 -23.00 3.13 29.14
CA CYS A 19 -22.61 3.77 27.88
C CYS A 19 -22.26 5.24 28.19
N LYS A 20 -21.02 5.67 27.94
CA LYS A 20 -20.69 7.08 27.89
C LYS A 20 -21.54 7.68 26.79
N ASN A 21 -22.69 8.26 27.13
CA ASN A 21 -23.41 9.15 26.25
C ASN A 21 -22.44 10.28 25.90
N HIS A 22 -21.87 10.27 24.70
CA HIS A 22 -21.13 11.41 24.18
C HIS A 22 -22.15 12.54 24.02
N GLN A 23 -22.34 13.35 25.07
CA GLN A 23 -23.09 14.59 24.94
C GLN A 23 -22.39 15.45 23.90
N GLN A 24 -23.14 15.93 22.93
CA GLN A 24 -22.62 16.87 21.94
C GLN A 24 -22.07 18.09 22.65
N PRO A 25 -20.88 18.57 22.32
CA PRO A 25 -20.32 19.74 22.95
C PRO A 25 -21.13 20.98 22.63
N ILE A 26 -21.23 21.92 23.56
CA ILE A 26 -21.79 23.25 23.29
C ILE A 26 -20.72 24.02 22.51
N ILE A 27 -20.99 24.27 21.22
CA ILE A 27 -20.09 25.00 20.34
C ILE A 27 -20.16 26.48 20.66
N LYS A 28 -19.01 27.06 21.01
CA LYS A 28 -18.88 28.50 21.26
C LYS A 28 -18.90 29.30 19.96
N GLU A 29 -18.20 28.79 18.95
CA GLU A 29 -17.99 29.50 17.68
C GLU A 29 -17.76 28.53 16.52
N ASN A 30 -18.30 28.91 15.35
CA ASN A 30 -18.00 28.26 14.07
C ASN A 30 -16.87 29.04 13.38
N LEU A 31 -15.74 28.36 13.14
CA LEU A 31 -14.53 29.01 12.62
C LEU A 31 -14.62 29.38 11.13
N ASN A 32 -15.56 28.79 10.39
CA ASN A 32 -15.74 28.99 8.95
C ASN A 32 -14.49 28.70 8.09
N ILE A 33 -13.58 27.86 8.59
CA ILE A 33 -12.40 27.36 7.91
C ILE A 33 -12.38 25.85 8.00
N LEU A 34 -11.72 25.18 7.04
CA LEU A 34 -11.51 23.74 7.08
C LEU A 34 -10.41 23.39 8.10
N PRO A 35 -10.48 22.22 8.78
CA PRO A 35 -9.39 21.75 9.61
C PRO A 35 -8.19 21.34 8.75
N THR A 36 -6.97 21.54 9.25
CA THR A 36 -5.76 21.00 8.64
C THR A 36 -5.57 19.58 9.09
N ILE A 37 -5.65 18.60 8.19
CA ILE A 37 -5.51 17.17 8.49
C ILE A 37 -4.34 16.53 7.75
N TYR A 38 -3.75 15.50 8.33
CA TYR A 38 -2.70 14.70 7.70
C TYR A 38 -2.95 13.19 7.91
N PRO A 39 -2.92 12.34 6.85
CA PRO A 39 -2.85 12.77 5.43
C PRO A 39 -4.04 13.63 5.00
N GLU A 40 -3.87 14.38 3.89
CA GLU A 40 -4.92 15.22 3.31
C GLU A 40 -5.97 14.34 2.63
N TYR A 41 -7.10 14.13 3.30
CA TYR A 41 -8.20 13.27 2.81
C TYR A 41 -9.47 14.05 2.49
N GLN A 42 -9.46 15.37 2.56
CA GLN A 42 -10.65 16.19 2.25
C GLN A 42 -11.07 15.98 0.80
N GLY A 43 -12.36 15.73 0.58
CA GLY A 43 -12.89 15.45 -0.75
C GLY A 43 -12.49 14.09 -1.36
N ALA A 44 -11.98 13.15 -0.55
CA ALA A 44 -11.56 11.84 -1.05
C ALA A 44 -12.74 11.01 -1.56
N LEU A 45 -12.51 10.26 -2.64
CA LEU A 45 -13.39 9.19 -3.12
C LEU A 45 -12.97 7.85 -2.50
N LEU A 46 -13.88 7.22 -1.77
CA LEU A 46 -13.62 6.02 -0.98
C LEU A 46 -14.18 4.78 -1.67
N PRO A 47 -13.37 3.75 -1.94
CA PRO A 47 -13.90 2.42 -2.23
C PRO A 47 -14.69 1.88 -1.04
N VAL A 48 -15.80 1.17 -1.32
CA VAL A 48 -16.70 0.68 -0.27
C VAL A 48 -16.05 -0.29 0.72
N ASN A 49 -14.96 -0.92 0.34
CA ASN A 49 -14.23 -1.92 1.14
C ASN A 49 -12.87 -1.44 1.69
N ILE A 50 -12.59 -0.14 1.63
CA ILE A 50 -11.32 0.41 2.14
C ILE A 50 -11.25 0.40 3.67
N ALA A 51 -10.06 0.24 4.23
CA ALA A 51 -9.77 0.43 5.65
C ALA A 51 -10.10 1.87 6.10
N PRO A 52 -10.33 2.11 7.40
CA PRO A 52 -10.57 3.46 7.91
C PRO A 52 -9.48 4.45 7.51
N LEU A 53 -9.89 5.64 7.08
CA LEU A 53 -8.99 6.75 6.81
C LEU A 53 -8.63 7.45 8.13
N ASN A 54 -7.75 6.85 8.90
CA ASN A 54 -7.25 7.46 10.11
C ASN A 54 -6.37 8.68 9.78
N PHE A 55 -6.48 9.74 10.55
CA PHE A 55 -5.76 10.99 10.28
C PHE A 55 -5.37 11.70 11.59
N LYS A 56 -4.46 12.66 11.49
CA LYS A 56 -4.13 13.60 12.55
C LYS A 56 -4.66 14.98 12.18
N ILE A 57 -5.07 15.73 13.21
CA ILE A 57 -5.39 17.14 13.05
C ILE A 57 -4.14 17.92 13.42
N GLN A 58 -3.72 18.82 12.53
CA GLN A 58 -2.48 19.61 12.69
C GLN A 58 -2.74 20.99 13.33
N ASP A 59 -4.01 21.37 13.47
CA ASP A 59 -4.39 22.61 14.13
C ASP A 59 -4.18 22.50 15.65
N GLU A 60 -4.08 23.64 16.33
CA GLU A 60 -3.99 23.69 17.78
C GLU A 60 -5.29 23.26 18.46
N GLY A 61 -5.18 22.47 19.53
CA GLY A 61 -6.29 22.01 20.35
C GLY A 61 -5.82 21.05 21.45
N ASP A 62 -6.55 21.02 22.56
CA ASP A 62 -6.28 20.10 23.68
C ASP A 62 -6.98 18.75 23.47
N GLU A 63 -8.09 18.77 22.73
CA GLU A 63 -8.96 17.64 22.46
C GLU A 63 -9.78 17.91 21.21
N TRP A 64 -10.05 16.88 20.41
CA TRP A 64 -10.88 16.98 19.21
C TRP A 64 -12.06 16.02 19.29
N MET A 65 -13.22 16.48 18.82
CA MET A 65 -14.38 15.64 18.59
C MET A 65 -14.65 15.60 17.09
N ILE A 66 -14.69 14.38 16.55
CA ILE A 66 -14.94 14.12 15.14
C ILE A 66 -16.28 13.40 15.01
N GLN A 67 -17.14 13.91 14.14
CA GLN A 67 -18.40 13.27 13.81
C GLN A 67 -18.39 12.95 12.31
N ILE A 68 -18.59 11.65 11.97
CA ILE A 68 -18.71 11.18 10.59
C ILE A 68 -20.17 10.79 10.41
N GLN A 69 -20.88 11.54 9.56
CA GLN A 69 -22.33 11.45 9.34
C GLN A 69 -22.64 10.99 7.92
N GLY A 70 -23.52 10.03 7.79
CA GLY A 70 -24.12 9.56 6.54
C GLY A 70 -25.52 8.99 6.81
N LYS A 71 -25.98 8.10 5.96
CA LYS A 71 -27.14 7.25 6.28
C LYS A 71 -26.77 6.30 7.39
N GLY A 72 -27.65 6.11 8.37
CA GLY A 72 -27.44 5.25 9.53
C GLY A 72 -26.88 5.99 10.75
N ASN A 73 -26.30 5.25 11.68
CA ASN A 73 -25.79 5.81 12.92
C ASN A 73 -24.44 6.50 12.70
N PRO A 74 -24.27 7.77 13.13
CA PRO A 74 -23.02 8.48 13.00
C PRO A 74 -21.90 7.82 13.83
N ILE A 75 -20.65 8.01 13.38
CA ILE A 75 -19.48 7.66 14.15
C ILE A 75 -19.00 8.93 14.86
N THR A 76 -18.97 8.92 16.19
CA THR A 76 -18.40 10.00 16.99
C THR A 76 -17.14 9.49 17.67
N ILE A 77 -16.05 10.26 17.57
CA ILE A 77 -14.72 9.95 18.08
C ILE A 77 -14.22 11.15 18.87
N THR A 78 -13.64 10.89 20.03
CA THR A 78 -12.86 11.87 20.78
C THR A 78 -11.38 11.48 20.66
N ALA A 79 -10.53 12.43 20.30
CA ALA A 79 -9.10 12.22 20.08
C ALA A 79 -8.26 13.31 20.75
N HIS A 80 -7.03 12.96 21.15
CA HIS A 80 -6.03 13.88 21.67
C HIS A 80 -4.80 13.99 20.77
N ASP A 81 -4.60 13.05 19.84
CA ASP A 81 -3.54 13.03 18.82
C ASP A 81 -4.10 12.53 17.50
N ALA A 82 -4.11 11.22 17.27
CA ALA A 82 -4.62 10.62 16.05
C ALA A 82 -6.12 10.29 16.16
N VAL A 83 -6.82 10.50 15.07
CA VAL A 83 -8.22 10.08 14.89
C VAL A 83 -8.23 8.65 14.38
N GLU A 84 -8.61 7.71 15.24
CA GLU A 84 -8.72 6.30 14.91
C GLU A 84 -10.19 5.90 14.77
N ILE A 85 -10.57 5.57 13.55
CA ILE A 85 -11.96 5.26 13.22
C ILE A 85 -12.22 3.76 13.50
N PRO A 86 -13.24 3.41 14.32
CA PRO A 86 -13.53 2.01 14.64
C PRO A 86 -13.94 1.21 13.40
N ILE A 87 -13.12 0.22 13.00
CA ILE A 87 -13.23 -0.50 11.73
C ILE A 87 -14.60 -1.17 11.49
N LYS A 88 -15.24 -1.72 12.52
CA LYS A 88 -16.57 -2.37 12.39
C LYS A 88 -17.65 -1.35 12.03
N ARG A 89 -17.66 -0.19 12.71
CA ARG A 89 -18.61 0.89 12.45
C ARG A 89 -18.34 1.54 11.10
N TRP A 90 -17.05 1.69 10.75
CA TRP A 90 -16.62 2.22 9.47
C TRP A 90 -17.14 1.38 8.29
N ARG A 91 -16.92 0.06 8.31
CA ARG A 91 -17.42 -0.84 7.27
C ARG A 91 -18.93 -0.77 7.11
N GLN A 92 -19.66 -0.73 8.23
CA GLN A 92 -21.11 -0.58 8.20
C GLN A 92 -21.54 0.74 7.59
N LEU A 93 -20.87 1.85 7.95
CA LEU A 93 -21.18 3.18 7.45
C LEU A 93 -20.90 3.29 5.94
N LEU A 94 -19.75 2.79 5.47
CA LEU A 94 -19.43 2.76 4.02
C LEU A 94 -20.49 1.97 3.24
N HIS A 95 -20.84 0.79 3.72
CA HIS A 95 -21.82 -0.06 3.04
C HIS A 95 -23.20 0.61 2.92
N GLN A 96 -23.62 1.33 3.96
CA GLN A 96 -24.90 2.05 3.96
C GLN A 96 -24.92 3.29 3.07
N ASN A 97 -23.74 3.78 2.69
CA ASN A 97 -23.57 5.03 1.94
C ASN A 97 -22.95 4.86 0.56
N GLN A 98 -22.98 3.63 0.00
CA GLN A 98 -22.54 3.37 -1.37
C GLN A 98 -23.22 4.32 -2.37
N GLY A 99 -22.44 4.93 -3.26
CA GLY A 99 -22.90 5.92 -4.23
C GLY A 99 -23.39 7.23 -3.62
N GLY A 100 -23.11 7.48 -2.33
CA GLY A 100 -23.44 8.70 -1.61
C GLY A 100 -22.21 9.34 -0.98
N SER A 101 -22.44 10.26 -0.04
CA SER A 101 -21.36 11.02 0.60
C SER A 101 -21.49 10.93 2.12
N LEU A 102 -20.34 11.03 2.80
CA LEU A 102 -20.23 11.20 4.25
C LEU A 102 -19.83 12.65 4.53
N SER A 103 -20.42 13.24 5.56
CA SER A 103 -20.03 14.56 6.07
C SER A 103 -19.18 14.38 7.32
N ILE A 104 -18.03 15.04 7.37
CA ILE A 104 -17.10 15.00 8.48
C ILE A 104 -17.05 16.35 9.14
N THR A 105 -17.45 16.39 10.43
CA THR A 105 -17.37 17.58 11.26
C THR A 105 -16.27 17.40 12.29
N VAL A 106 -15.38 18.38 12.40
CA VAL A 106 -14.30 18.42 13.37
C VAL A 106 -14.56 19.59 14.32
N SER A 107 -14.47 19.34 15.62
CA SER A 107 -14.50 20.36 16.66
C SER A 107 -13.25 20.24 17.52
N SER A 108 -12.60 21.37 17.83
CA SER A 108 -11.44 21.43 18.73
C SER A 108 -11.84 22.05 20.08
N ARG A 109 -11.27 21.55 21.14
CA ARG A 109 -11.37 22.15 22.47
C ARG A 109 -10.13 22.95 22.78
N LYS A 110 -10.30 24.22 23.13
CA LYS A 110 -9.22 25.12 23.51
C LYS A 110 -9.62 25.85 24.79
N LYS A 111 -8.81 25.76 25.84
CA LYS A 111 -9.07 26.39 27.15
C LYS A 111 -10.46 26.08 27.69
N GLY A 112 -10.93 24.85 27.49
CA GLY A 112 -12.23 24.38 27.99
C GLY A 112 -13.43 24.67 27.09
N GLU A 113 -13.29 25.46 26.02
CA GLU A 113 -14.35 25.86 25.08
C GLU A 113 -14.22 25.14 23.75
N TRP A 114 -15.35 24.83 23.09
CA TRP A 114 -15.40 24.10 21.83
C TRP A 114 -15.60 25.03 20.64
N TYR A 115 -14.79 24.82 19.60
CA TYR A 115 -14.80 25.53 18.32
C TYR A 115 -15.00 24.54 17.20
N GLN A 116 -15.91 24.82 16.27
CA GLN A 116 -16.24 23.90 15.19
C GLN A 116 -15.70 24.42 13.87
N TYR A 117 -15.00 23.55 13.12
CA TYR A 117 -14.54 23.80 11.77
C TYR A 117 -15.66 23.61 10.76
N SER A 118 -15.50 24.19 9.57
CA SER A 118 -16.36 23.87 8.43
C SER A 118 -16.29 22.37 8.12
N PRO A 119 -17.42 21.72 7.87
CA PRO A 119 -17.42 20.31 7.50
C PRO A 119 -16.79 20.09 6.13
N PHE A 120 -16.21 18.91 5.92
CA PHE A 120 -15.78 18.41 4.62
C PHE A 120 -16.47 17.08 4.30
N THR A 121 -16.32 16.60 3.08
CA THR A 121 -17.02 15.39 2.62
C THR A 121 -16.04 14.31 2.15
N TRP A 122 -16.50 13.07 2.25
CA TRP A 122 -15.96 11.91 1.55
C TRP A 122 -17.05 11.30 0.69
N ASP A 123 -16.76 11.06 -0.57
CA ASP A 123 -17.69 10.35 -1.46
C ASP A 123 -17.41 8.84 -1.41
N VAL A 124 -18.47 8.04 -1.38
CA VAL A 124 -18.35 6.57 -1.30
C VAL A 124 -18.71 5.98 -2.65
N SER A 125 -17.73 5.35 -3.31
CA SER A 125 -17.93 4.65 -4.58
C SER A 125 -18.89 3.46 -4.43
N THR A 126 -19.53 3.08 -5.51
CA THR A 126 -20.22 1.78 -5.63
C THR A 126 -19.24 0.64 -5.86
N ASP A 127 -18.01 0.96 -6.31
CA ASP A 127 -16.98 -0.02 -6.65
C ASP A 127 -16.15 -0.41 -5.43
N SER A 128 -15.66 -1.63 -5.46
CA SER A 128 -14.66 -2.13 -4.51
C SER A 128 -13.28 -2.16 -5.15
N ILE A 129 -12.25 -2.08 -4.33
CA ILE A 129 -10.87 -2.32 -4.75
C ILE A 129 -10.46 -3.76 -4.42
N ASP A 130 -9.32 -4.18 -4.96
CA ASP A 130 -8.67 -5.44 -4.65
C ASP A 130 -8.46 -5.60 -3.13
N SER A 131 -8.41 -6.85 -2.68
CA SER A 131 -8.32 -7.14 -1.25
C SER A 131 -6.95 -6.82 -0.65
N HIS A 132 -5.89 -6.88 -1.45
CA HIS A 132 -4.51 -6.72 -0.99
C HIS A 132 -3.68 -5.87 -1.95
N LEU A 133 -2.69 -5.20 -1.39
CA LEU A 133 -1.60 -4.54 -2.09
C LEU A 133 -0.28 -5.19 -1.68
N ALA A 134 0.54 -5.60 -2.65
CA ALA A 134 1.91 -6.03 -2.39
C ALA A 134 2.89 -4.90 -2.69
N TYR A 135 3.93 -4.79 -1.89
CA TYR A 135 4.94 -3.74 -2.01
C TYR A 135 6.26 -4.16 -1.38
N ARG A 136 7.32 -3.50 -1.80
CA ARG A 136 8.62 -3.63 -1.16
C ARG A 136 8.73 -2.63 -0.01
N LEU A 137 8.85 -3.14 1.21
CA LEU A 137 9.16 -2.35 2.38
C LEU A 137 10.69 -2.24 2.49
N ILE A 138 11.21 -1.02 2.44
CA ILE A 138 12.64 -0.71 2.55
C ILE A 138 12.81 0.63 3.26
N GLU A 139 13.79 0.69 4.17
CA GLU A 139 14.17 1.94 4.81
C GLU A 139 14.69 2.97 3.78
N PRO A 140 14.45 4.27 3.98
CA PRO A 140 14.78 5.31 3.00
C PRO A 140 16.28 5.63 2.94
N THR A 141 17.13 4.66 3.17
CA THR A 141 18.58 4.77 3.05
C THR A 141 19.16 3.55 2.34
N TYR A 142 20.25 3.77 1.57
CA TYR A 142 20.97 2.68 0.93
C TYR A 142 21.73 1.79 1.93
N ALA A 143 22.02 2.29 3.13
CA ALA A 143 22.70 1.52 4.18
C ALA A 143 21.84 0.41 4.78
N ASN A 144 20.51 0.54 4.72
CA ASN A 144 19.56 -0.36 5.34
C ASN A 144 18.95 -1.38 4.36
N TRP A 145 19.62 -1.65 3.21
CA TRP A 145 19.16 -2.66 2.26
C TRP A 145 18.97 -4.04 2.88
N ASN A 146 19.60 -4.33 4.02
CA ASN A 146 19.47 -5.58 4.77
C ASN A 146 18.20 -5.65 5.65
N SER A 147 17.37 -4.61 5.65
CA SER A 147 16.09 -4.56 6.37
C SER A 147 14.89 -4.54 5.43
N MET A 148 15.06 -5.02 4.18
CA MET A 148 13.99 -5.03 3.21
C MET A 148 13.14 -6.30 3.26
N ALA A 149 11.85 -6.14 2.90
CA ALA A 149 10.90 -7.22 2.71
C ALA A 149 9.95 -6.94 1.54
N ILE A 150 9.39 -7.98 0.97
CA ILE A 150 8.18 -7.89 0.15
C ILE A 150 7.02 -8.22 1.09
N CYS A 151 6.11 -7.28 1.25
CA CYS A 151 4.95 -7.38 2.11
C CYS A 151 3.67 -7.32 1.30
N GLN A 152 2.61 -7.89 1.85
CA GLN A 152 1.24 -7.64 1.40
C GLN A 152 0.43 -7.02 2.53
N ARG A 153 -0.40 -6.06 2.17
CA ARG A 153 -1.32 -5.38 3.08
C ARG A 153 -2.75 -5.62 2.67
N GLU A 154 -3.57 -6.04 3.61
CA GLU A 154 -5.01 -6.13 3.42
C GLU A 154 -5.60 -4.71 3.36
N LEU A 155 -6.23 -4.33 2.24
CA LEU A 155 -6.74 -2.98 2.03
C LEU A 155 -8.03 -2.68 2.78
N SER A 156 -8.74 -3.71 3.25
CA SER A 156 -9.94 -3.56 4.10
C SER A 156 -9.62 -3.45 5.60
N SER A 157 -8.34 -3.55 5.98
CA SER A 157 -7.85 -3.45 7.36
C SER A 157 -6.42 -2.89 7.38
N PHE A 158 -5.79 -2.93 8.55
CA PHE A 158 -4.37 -2.52 8.70
C PHE A 158 -3.43 -3.72 8.77
N LYS A 159 -3.94 -4.93 8.48
CA LYS A 159 -3.14 -6.14 8.55
C LYS A 159 -2.09 -6.17 7.46
N GLU A 160 -0.84 -6.27 7.86
CA GLU A 160 0.30 -6.46 6.99
C GLU A 160 0.90 -7.85 7.24
N THR A 161 1.35 -8.51 6.18
CA THR A 161 1.98 -9.82 6.24
C THR A 161 3.24 -9.81 5.39
N GLU A 162 4.35 -10.27 5.92
CA GLU A 162 5.58 -10.47 5.15
C GLU A 162 5.43 -11.68 4.23
N ILE A 163 5.62 -11.49 2.93
CA ILE A 163 5.72 -12.58 1.94
C ILE A 163 7.12 -13.19 2.05
N ILE A 164 8.15 -12.35 1.93
CA ILE A 164 9.54 -12.74 2.08
C ILE A 164 10.38 -11.54 2.53
N SER A 165 11.40 -11.79 3.36
CA SER A 165 12.41 -10.80 3.72
C SER A 165 13.81 -11.24 3.32
N ASN A 166 14.72 -10.28 3.23
CA ASN A 166 16.13 -10.59 2.99
C ASN A 166 16.72 -11.45 4.10
N LYS A 167 16.25 -11.34 5.33
CA LYS A 167 16.66 -12.21 6.45
C LYS A 167 16.34 -13.68 6.17
N LYS A 168 15.17 -13.97 5.62
CA LYS A 168 14.72 -15.32 5.25
C LYS A 168 15.38 -15.84 3.98
N SER A 169 15.87 -14.97 3.12
CA SER A 169 16.54 -15.34 1.86
C SER A 169 18.07 -15.44 1.97
N GLY A 170 18.63 -15.50 3.17
CA GLY A 170 20.08 -15.57 3.37
C GLY A 170 20.80 -14.25 3.14
N GLN A 171 20.22 -13.14 3.57
CA GLN A 171 20.74 -11.77 3.41
C GLN A 171 20.87 -11.35 1.94
N ASN A 172 20.02 -11.87 1.05
CA ASN A 172 19.97 -11.42 -0.33
C ASN A 172 19.17 -10.14 -0.46
N CYS A 173 19.54 -9.31 -1.42
CA CYS A 173 18.70 -8.20 -1.85
C CYS A 173 17.55 -8.75 -2.68
N ILE A 174 16.32 -8.51 -2.26
CA ILE A 174 15.07 -8.86 -2.96
C ILE A 174 14.47 -7.60 -3.56
N ASN A 175 14.16 -7.68 -4.86
CA ASN A 175 13.67 -6.52 -5.60
C ASN A 175 12.75 -6.97 -6.75
N CYS A 176 12.25 -6.02 -7.54
CA CYS A 176 11.53 -6.26 -8.79
C CYS A 176 10.59 -7.46 -8.69
N HIS A 177 9.44 -7.30 -8.07
CA HIS A 177 8.41 -8.33 -7.99
C HIS A 177 7.15 -7.88 -8.72
N THR A 178 6.46 -8.83 -9.31
CA THR A 178 5.14 -8.60 -9.91
C THR A 178 4.27 -9.85 -9.82
N PHE A 179 2.98 -9.66 -9.97
CA PHE A 179 1.97 -10.72 -9.91
C PHE A 179 1.29 -10.89 -11.26
N ASN A 180 1.06 -12.14 -11.66
CA ASN A 180 0.31 -12.43 -12.87
C ASN A 180 -1.14 -11.93 -12.73
N GLN A 181 -1.46 -10.82 -13.37
CA GLN A 181 -2.79 -10.20 -13.36
C GLN A 181 -3.39 -10.04 -11.95
N GLY A 182 -2.56 -9.71 -10.95
CA GLY A 182 -2.99 -9.60 -9.57
C GLY A 182 -3.29 -10.92 -8.85
N ASN A 183 -2.99 -12.07 -9.47
CA ASN A 183 -3.19 -13.38 -8.84
C ASN A 183 -2.18 -13.60 -7.70
N PRO A 184 -2.61 -13.69 -6.43
CA PRO A 184 -1.70 -13.82 -5.29
C PRO A 184 -0.91 -15.14 -5.26
N ASN A 185 -1.30 -16.14 -6.05
CA ASN A 185 -0.64 -17.45 -6.13
C ASN A 185 0.41 -17.53 -7.25
N GLU A 186 0.54 -16.48 -8.06
CA GLU A 186 1.44 -16.43 -9.19
C GLU A 186 2.22 -15.13 -9.18
N MET A 187 3.51 -15.24 -8.91
CA MET A 187 4.39 -14.08 -8.86
C MET A 187 5.79 -14.43 -9.31
N ASP A 188 6.53 -13.42 -9.72
CA ASP A 188 7.97 -13.50 -9.83
C ASP A 188 8.64 -12.43 -8.98
N MET A 189 9.91 -12.68 -8.62
CA MET A 189 10.76 -11.71 -7.95
C MET A 189 12.23 -11.94 -8.30
N HIS A 190 13.00 -10.86 -8.30
CA HIS A 190 14.42 -10.89 -8.53
C HIS A 190 15.21 -10.89 -7.21
N MET A 191 16.19 -11.79 -7.10
CA MET A 191 17.17 -11.81 -6.01
C MET A 191 18.57 -11.47 -6.52
N ARG A 192 19.32 -10.71 -5.72
CA ARG A 192 20.73 -10.36 -5.97
C ARG A 192 21.64 -10.95 -4.90
N LYS A 193 22.93 -10.92 -5.11
CA LYS A 193 24.00 -11.47 -4.27
C LYS A 193 24.18 -12.99 -4.39
N ILE A 194 24.30 -13.67 -3.24
CA ILE A 194 24.73 -15.07 -3.14
C ILE A 194 23.77 -16.00 -3.89
N ASN A 195 22.47 -15.77 -3.77
CA ASN A 195 21.42 -16.56 -4.40
C ASN A 195 20.81 -15.83 -5.59
N ALA A 196 21.58 -15.07 -6.34
CA ALA A 196 21.09 -14.28 -7.47
C ALA A 196 20.29 -15.13 -8.47
N GLY A 197 19.23 -14.55 -9.00
CA GLY A 197 18.33 -15.15 -9.99
C GLY A 197 16.90 -14.65 -9.84
N THR A 198 16.04 -15.13 -10.70
CA THR A 198 14.60 -14.84 -10.66
C THR A 198 13.88 -16.03 -10.02
N ILE A 199 13.06 -15.75 -9.03
CA ILE A 199 12.15 -16.74 -8.43
C ILE A 199 10.82 -16.61 -9.13
N LEU A 200 10.29 -17.72 -9.62
CA LEU A 200 8.98 -17.83 -10.22
C LEU A 200 8.11 -18.73 -9.35
N ILE A 201 6.95 -18.24 -8.95
CA ILE A 201 5.91 -18.98 -8.24
C ILE A 201 4.71 -19.08 -9.14
N GLN A 202 4.34 -20.30 -9.52
CA GLN A 202 3.17 -20.57 -10.37
C GLN A 202 2.68 -21.99 -10.17
N GLY A 203 1.36 -22.20 -10.16
CA GLY A 203 0.77 -23.53 -10.00
C GLY A 203 1.12 -24.25 -8.71
N GLY A 204 1.41 -23.51 -7.62
CA GLY A 204 1.87 -24.07 -6.35
C GLY A 204 3.34 -24.49 -6.31
N ALA A 205 4.07 -24.35 -7.41
CA ALA A 205 5.51 -24.61 -7.49
C ALA A 205 6.31 -23.31 -7.32
N CYS A 206 7.46 -23.41 -6.65
CA CYS A 206 8.45 -22.34 -6.54
C CYS A 206 9.72 -22.78 -7.28
N GLN A 207 10.11 -22.03 -8.29
CA GLN A 207 11.26 -22.33 -9.15
C GLN A 207 12.25 -21.17 -9.10
N LYS A 208 13.53 -21.48 -9.13
CA LYS A 208 14.60 -20.50 -9.37
C LYS A 208 15.10 -20.65 -10.80
N LEU A 209 14.91 -19.58 -11.56
CA LEU A 209 15.36 -19.51 -12.94
C LEU A 209 16.83 -19.04 -12.98
N ASN A 210 17.65 -19.72 -13.77
CA ASN A 210 18.99 -19.23 -14.12
C ASN A 210 18.85 -18.27 -15.32
N THR A 211 18.74 -16.99 -15.01
CA THR A 211 18.49 -15.94 -16.01
C THR A 211 19.76 -15.31 -16.59
N LYS A 212 20.94 -15.71 -16.08
CA LYS A 212 22.23 -15.30 -16.63
C LYS A 212 22.69 -16.32 -17.66
N THR A 213 22.55 -16.02 -18.94
CA THR A 213 22.91 -16.86 -20.06
C THR A 213 23.97 -16.18 -20.93
N PRO A 214 24.64 -16.86 -21.89
CA PRO A 214 25.52 -16.22 -22.85
C PRO A 214 24.84 -15.17 -23.75
N HIS A 215 23.52 -15.19 -23.80
CA HIS A 215 22.71 -14.29 -24.63
C HIS A 215 22.02 -13.16 -23.86
N THR A 216 22.26 -13.06 -22.54
CA THR A 216 21.69 -12.01 -21.70
C THR A 216 22.79 -11.19 -21.05
N ILE A 217 22.61 -9.87 -21.01
CA ILE A 217 23.59 -8.95 -20.42
C ILE A 217 23.77 -9.23 -18.92
N SER A 218 22.63 -9.47 -18.22
CA SER A 218 22.59 -9.68 -16.77
C SER A 218 21.46 -10.62 -16.37
N ASN A 219 21.24 -10.79 -15.08
CA ASN A 219 20.00 -11.40 -14.58
C ASN A 219 18.79 -10.50 -14.90
N PHE A 220 17.62 -11.10 -14.94
CA PHE A 220 16.35 -10.45 -15.27
C PHE A 220 15.89 -9.51 -14.18
N VAL A 221 15.44 -8.32 -14.56
CA VAL A 221 14.88 -7.28 -13.69
C VAL A 221 13.65 -6.67 -14.35
N TYR A 222 12.88 -5.88 -13.61
CA TYR A 222 11.69 -5.15 -14.11
C TYR A 222 10.71 -6.05 -14.88
N PRO A 223 10.18 -7.09 -14.22
CA PRO A 223 9.26 -8.02 -14.86
C PRO A 223 7.90 -7.40 -15.16
N ASP A 224 7.29 -7.84 -16.26
CA ASP A 224 5.88 -7.64 -16.55
C ASP A 224 5.27 -8.89 -17.20
N TRP A 225 4.15 -9.36 -16.65
CA TRP A 225 3.47 -10.56 -17.12
C TRP A 225 2.58 -10.26 -18.32
N HIS A 226 2.73 -11.08 -19.34
CA HIS A 226 1.75 -11.11 -20.43
C HIS A 226 0.36 -11.51 -19.87
N PRO A 227 -0.75 -10.89 -20.30
CA PRO A 227 -2.09 -11.18 -19.79
C PRO A 227 -2.52 -12.66 -19.86
N SER A 228 -1.91 -13.45 -20.75
CA SER A 228 -2.16 -14.89 -20.80
C SER A 228 -1.52 -15.70 -19.66
N GLY A 229 -0.63 -15.11 -18.86
CA GLY A 229 0.13 -15.79 -17.83
C GLY A 229 1.19 -16.79 -18.33
N LYS A 230 1.47 -16.82 -19.65
CA LYS A 230 2.40 -17.78 -20.26
C LYS A 230 3.79 -17.23 -20.54
N GLN A 231 3.91 -15.91 -20.54
CA GLN A 231 5.15 -15.20 -20.84
C GLN A 231 5.35 -14.05 -19.85
N ILE A 232 6.62 -13.73 -19.62
CA ILE A 232 7.03 -12.57 -18.83
C ILE A 232 8.07 -11.79 -19.64
N ALA A 233 7.90 -10.49 -19.77
CA ALA A 233 8.91 -9.59 -20.29
C ALA A 233 9.80 -9.10 -19.15
N PHE A 234 11.11 -8.99 -19.41
CA PHE A 234 12.10 -8.51 -18.45
C PHE A 234 13.06 -7.54 -19.13
N SER A 235 13.64 -6.67 -18.34
CA SER A 235 14.87 -5.98 -18.71
C SER A 235 16.09 -6.78 -18.24
N THR A 236 17.21 -6.63 -18.97
CA THR A 236 18.54 -7.08 -18.56
C THR A 236 19.46 -5.88 -18.60
N ASN A 237 20.07 -5.50 -17.47
CA ASN A 237 20.75 -4.21 -17.32
C ASN A 237 22.16 -4.36 -16.77
N LEU A 238 23.10 -3.58 -17.31
CA LEU A 238 24.34 -3.26 -16.64
C LEU A 238 24.25 -1.86 -16.06
N THR A 239 24.17 -1.80 -14.74
CA THR A 239 24.02 -0.54 -14.00
C THR A 239 25.34 -0.08 -13.41
N GLN A 240 25.57 1.22 -13.43
CA GLN A 240 26.62 1.89 -12.69
C GLN A 240 26.00 2.78 -11.62
N MET A 241 26.60 2.77 -10.42
CA MET A 241 26.18 3.60 -9.29
C MET A 241 27.27 4.59 -8.95
N SER A 242 26.89 5.85 -8.77
CA SER A 242 27.72 6.92 -8.22
C SER A 242 27.17 7.36 -6.87
N PHE A 243 28.06 7.57 -5.92
CA PHE A 243 27.73 8.01 -4.57
C PHE A 243 28.27 9.41 -4.37
N TYR A 244 27.43 10.30 -3.86
CA TYR A 244 27.77 11.69 -3.59
C TYR A 244 27.53 11.99 -2.10
N ASP A 245 28.56 12.41 -1.39
CA ASP A 245 28.47 12.71 0.05
C ASP A 245 27.99 14.15 0.34
N ALA A 246 28.16 15.06 -0.61
CA ALA A 246 27.83 16.48 -0.45
C ALA A 246 26.69 16.98 -1.37
N HIS A 247 25.99 16.10 -2.07
CA HIS A 247 24.93 16.48 -3.02
C HIS A 247 23.55 16.06 -2.50
N PRO A 248 22.45 16.79 -2.78
CA PRO A 248 21.10 16.39 -2.46
C PRO A 248 20.71 15.01 -2.99
N LYS A 249 21.25 14.61 -4.14
CA LYS A 249 21.21 13.23 -4.65
C LYS A 249 22.38 12.44 -4.09
N ILE A 250 22.10 11.62 -3.07
CA ILE A 250 23.12 10.78 -2.41
C ILE A 250 23.59 9.64 -3.32
N ILE A 251 22.70 9.13 -4.17
CA ILE A 251 22.98 8.05 -5.11
C ILE A 251 22.44 8.43 -6.48
N GLU A 252 23.24 8.19 -7.49
CA GLU A 252 22.80 8.20 -8.88
C GLU A 252 23.04 6.81 -9.49
N VAL A 253 22.02 6.28 -10.17
CA VAL A 253 22.08 4.98 -10.83
C VAL A 253 21.71 5.17 -12.29
N TYR A 254 22.56 4.70 -13.19
CA TYR A 254 22.30 4.74 -14.63
C TYR A 254 22.72 3.44 -15.28
N ASP A 255 22.03 3.09 -16.37
CA ASP A 255 22.32 1.91 -17.15
C ASP A 255 23.37 2.25 -18.22
N THR A 256 24.39 1.40 -18.34
CA THR A 256 25.37 1.46 -19.43
C THR A 256 25.00 0.55 -20.59
N GLN A 257 24.19 -0.47 -20.33
CA GLN A 257 23.56 -1.35 -21.29
C GLN A 257 22.21 -1.80 -20.73
N SER A 258 21.21 -1.90 -21.59
CA SER A 258 19.95 -2.54 -21.25
C SER A 258 19.27 -3.08 -22.50
N ASP A 259 18.75 -4.30 -22.40
CA ASP A 259 17.98 -5.00 -23.43
C ASP A 259 16.70 -5.55 -22.82
N ILE A 260 15.71 -5.81 -23.66
CA ILE A 260 14.48 -6.51 -23.25
C ILE A 260 14.53 -7.94 -23.75
N VAL A 261 14.15 -8.85 -22.88
CA VAL A 261 13.98 -10.28 -23.16
C VAL A 261 12.59 -10.75 -22.82
N LEU A 262 12.09 -11.72 -23.55
CA LEU A 262 10.84 -12.41 -23.27
C LEU A 262 11.15 -13.83 -22.80
N TYR A 263 10.50 -14.26 -21.73
CA TYR A 263 10.61 -15.61 -21.19
C TYR A 263 9.31 -16.36 -21.37
N ASP A 264 9.35 -17.46 -22.13
CA ASP A 264 8.24 -18.41 -22.27
C ASP A 264 8.30 -19.44 -21.14
N ILE A 265 7.34 -19.38 -20.24
CA ILE A 265 7.30 -20.22 -19.03
C ILE A 265 7.13 -21.69 -19.43
N SER A 266 6.29 -22.00 -20.40
CA SER A 266 5.95 -23.36 -20.80
C SER A 266 7.12 -24.09 -21.46
N LYS A 267 7.95 -23.35 -22.19
CA LYS A 267 9.10 -23.88 -22.89
C LYS A 267 10.40 -23.77 -22.11
N ASN A 268 10.40 -22.93 -21.06
CA ASN A 268 11.61 -22.53 -20.34
C ASN A 268 12.66 -21.92 -21.28
N GLU A 269 12.22 -21.04 -22.16
CA GLU A 269 13.04 -20.42 -23.20
C GLU A 269 13.04 -18.89 -23.06
N VAL A 270 14.19 -18.30 -23.37
CA VAL A 270 14.37 -16.85 -23.45
C VAL A 270 14.56 -16.46 -24.91
N TYR A 271 13.89 -15.44 -25.37
CA TYR A 271 14.06 -14.89 -26.72
C TYR A 271 14.04 -13.37 -26.70
N THR A 272 14.66 -12.78 -27.68
CA THR A 272 14.70 -11.36 -27.97
C THR A 272 14.73 -11.09 -29.45
N SER A 273 14.79 -9.86 -29.85
CA SER A 273 14.90 -9.46 -31.26
C SER A 273 15.74 -8.18 -31.39
N PRO A 274 16.20 -7.81 -32.57
CA PRO A 274 16.92 -6.54 -32.78
C PRO A 274 16.11 -5.28 -32.44
N LEU A 275 14.80 -5.39 -32.29
CA LEU A 275 13.94 -4.31 -31.80
C LEU A 275 13.95 -4.18 -30.27
N LEU A 276 14.29 -5.24 -29.56
CA LEU A 276 14.27 -5.35 -28.09
C LEU A 276 15.68 -5.38 -27.48
N ALA A 277 16.70 -5.55 -28.32
CA ALA A 277 18.12 -5.62 -27.95
C ALA A 277 18.95 -4.97 -29.04
N ASN A 278 19.09 -3.65 -29.00
CA ASN A 278 19.81 -2.86 -29.99
C ASN A 278 21.13 -2.35 -29.43
N ALA A 279 22.25 -2.66 -30.12
CA ALA A 279 23.57 -2.28 -29.62
C ALA A 279 23.79 -0.76 -29.43
N ASN A 280 23.00 0.09 -30.10
CA ASN A 280 23.11 1.55 -30.05
C ASN A 280 22.05 2.20 -29.14
N LYS A 281 21.22 1.42 -28.48
CA LYS A 281 20.14 1.91 -27.65
C LYS A 281 20.15 1.24 -26.28
N LEU A 282 19.43 1.85 -25.36
CA LEU A 282 19.05 1.27 -24.09
C LEU A 282 17.55 0.98 -24.15
N GLU A 283 17.14 -0.26 -24.00
CA GLU A 283 15.74 -0.67 -23.89
C GLU A 283 15.44 -1.14 -22.48
N ASN A 284 14.38 -0.58 -21.84
CA ASN A 284 14.10 -0.85 -20.44
C ASN A 284 12.61 -0.75 -20.12
N PHE A 285 12.20 -1.29 -18.96
CA PHE A 285 10.85 -1.19 -18.39
C PHE A 285 9.76 -1.69 -19.35
N PRO A 286 9.77 -2.98 -19.72
CA PRO A 286 8.74 -3.54 -20.59
C PRO A 286 7.39 -3.55 -19.89
N PHE A 287 6.32 -3.34 -20.67
CA PHE A 287 4.94 -3.40 -20.20
C PHE A 287 4.02 -3.90 -21.30
N PHE A 288 3.26 -4.96 -21.05
CA PHE A 288 2.29 -5.46 -22.01
C PHE A 288 0.99 -4.63 -22.00
N SER A 289 0.37 -4.48 -23.17
CA SER A 289 -0.99 -3.97 -23.23
C SER A 289 -1.96 -4.93 -22.53
N PRO A 290 -3.10 -4.44 -22.00
CA PRO A 290 -4.08 -5.30 -21.33
C PRO A 290 -4.64 -6.44 -22.18
N ASP A 291 -4.63 -6.28 -23.51
CA ASP A 291 -5.03 -7.33 -24.49
C ASP A 291 -3.86 -8.23 -24.93
N GLY A 292 -2.65 -7.98 -24.43
CA GLY A 292 -1.44 -8.75 -24.71
C GLY A 292 -0.88 -8.60 -26.14
N LYS A 293 -1.45 -7.71 -26.97
CA LYS A 293 -1.03 -7.61 -28.38
C LYS A 293 0.15 -6.68 -28.61
N GLN A 294 0.48 -5.84 -27.64
CA GLN A 294 1.55 -4.86 -27.74
C GLN A 294 2.45 -4.95 -26.52
N LEU A 295 3.74 -4.72 -26.74
CA LEU A 295 4.73 -4.54 -25.70
C LEU A 295 5.26 -3.11 -25.79
N TYR A 296 5.04 -2.33 -24.75
CA TYR A 296 5.59 -1.00 -24.56
C TYR A 296 6.89 -1.09 -23.79
N PHE A 297 7.82 -0.20 -24.06
CA PHE A 297 9.07 -0.08 -23.31
C PHE A 297 9.68 1.30 -23.47
N CYS A 298 10.58 1.67 -22.57
CA CYS A 298 11.37 2.89 -22.68
C CYS A 298 12.61 2.61 -23.54
N THR A 299 12.93 3.55 -24.42
CA THR A 299 14.19 3.50 -25.18
C THR A 299 14.84 4.88 -25.26
N CYS A 300 16.17 4.91 -25.24
CA CYS A 300 16.97 6.09 -25.54
C CYS A 300 18.25 5.67 -26.27
N ASP A 301 18.93 6.64 -26.91
CA ASP A 301 20.22 6.41 -27.51
C ASP A 301 21.27 6.18 -26.41
N ARG A 302 22.25 5.34 -26.71
CA ARG A 302 23.32 4.93 -25.82
C ARG A 302 24.47 5.93 -25.77
#